data_913d3aa26436ccecf94035fb8d74023e
#
_entry.id   913d3aa26436ccecf94035fb8d74023e
#
_cell.length_a   1.000
_cell.length_b   1.000
_cell.length_c   1.000
_cell.angle_alpha   90.00
_cell.angle_beta   90.00
_cell.angle_gamma   90.00
#
_symmetry.space_group_name_H-M   'P 1'
#
loop_
_entity.id
_entity.type
_entity.pdbx_description
1 polymer ?
#
loop_
_entity_poly.entity_id
_entity_poly.type
_entity_poly.pdbx_seq_one_letter_code
_entity_poly.pdbx_strand_id
1 'polypeptide(L)'
;MNFKPFALWGCALLLGLSSTAWAGFSDEEAEWKESEAPPPPAFDGGRLVVFEGSPGSSLVYGVDPASISISKADGLVRYVVVASSASGARNVMYEAIRCATGEFKTYARYSPEGQWRMVGNPEWRSMFGSMPSNHALRLAKAGAWDNASLPTSVNQLVRQLKNPAY
;
A
#
# COMPACT_ATOMS: atom_id res chain seq x y z
N MET A 1 -96.69 5.01 19.70
CA MET A 1 -95.44 5.00 20.46
C MET A 1 -94.34 4.65 19.48
N ASN A 2 -93.55 5.69 19.02
CA ASN A 2 -92.57 5.56 17.95
C ASN A 2 -91.17 5.52 18.59
N PHE A 3 -90.45 4.42 18.43
CA PHE A 3 -89.05 4.34 18.74
C PHE A 3 -88.21 4.44 17.43
N LYS A 4 -87.37 5.48 17.37
CA LYS A 4 -86.36 5.65 16.30
C LYS A 4 -85.09 4.88 16.66
N PRO A 5 -84.48 4.17 15.74
CA PRO A 5 -83.14 3.63 15.98
C PRO A 5 -82.06 4.67 15.71
N PHE A 6 -81.11 4.76 16.60
CA PHE A 6 -79.85 5.52 16.48
C PHE A 6 -78.93 4.87 15.48
N ALA A 7 -78.42 5.64 14.50
CA ALA A 7 -77.35 5.24 13.58
C ALA A 7 -76.02 5.45 14.27
N LEU A 8 -75.26 4.37 14.48
CA LEU A 8 -73.89 4.39 14.93
C LEU A 8 -72.96 4.57 13.67
N TRP A 9 -72.29 5.70 13.61
CA TRP A 9 -71.22 5.94 12.66
C TRP A 9 -69.95 5.26 13.16
N GLY A 10 -69.49 4.22 12.46
CA GLY A 10 -68.22 3.58 12.67
C GLY A 10 -67.09 4.38 11.98
N CYS A 11 -66.18 5.00 12.74
CA CYS A 11 -64.95 5.54 12.25
C CYS A 11 -63.97 4.39 11.94
N ALA A 12 -63.76 4.10 10.67
CA ALA A 12 -62.68 3.23 10.23
C ALA A 12 -61.34 3.96 10.29
N LEU A 13 -60.51 3.66 11.28
CA LEU A 13 -59.13 4.07 11.38
C LEU A 13 -58.28 3.27 10.40
N LEU A 14 -57.89 3.87 9.30
CA LEU A 14 -56.87 3.35 8.39
C LEU A 14 -55.50 3.56 9.01
N LEU A 15 -54.94 2.52 9.62
CA LEU A 15 -53.55 2.45 10.02
C LEU A 15 -52.70 2.27 8.76
N GLY A 16 -52.10 3.37 8.24
CA GLY A 16 -51.09 3.34 7.21
C GLY A 16 -49.82 2.73 7.75
N LEU A 17 -49.48 1.51 7.32
CA LEU A 17 -48.16 0.93 7.52
C LEU A 17 -47.15 1.69 6.63
N SER A 18 -46.45 2.63 7.22
CA SER A 18 -45.26 3.24 6.59
C SER A 18 -44.13 2.24 6.65
N SER A 19 -43.91 1.46 5.60
CA SER A 19 -42.72 0.67 5.40
C SER A 19 -41.56 1.62 5.12
N THR A 20 -40.74 1.90 6.14
CA THR A 20 -39.44 2.53 5.96
C THR A 20 -38.54 1.54 5.22
N ALA A 21 -38.40 1.72 3.90
CA ALA A 21 -37.33 1.06 3.14
C ALA A 21 -36.00 1.58 3.67
N TRP A 22 -35.30 0.77 4.44
CA TRP A 22 -33.92 0.97 4.71
C TRP A 22 -33.18 0.66 3.38
N ALA A 23 -32.81 1.72 2.65
CA ALA A 23 -31.80 1.61 1.62
C ALA A 23 -30.50 1.24 2.35
N GLY A 24 -30.19 -0.03 2.38
CA GLY A 24 -28.89 -0.51 2.78
C GLY A 24 -27.89 0.06 1.77
N PHE A 25 -27.16 1.10 2.16
CA PHE A 25 -25.90 1.41 1.52
C PHE A 25 -24.98 0.23 1.84
N SER A 26 -24.96 -0.76 0.99
CA SER A 26 -23.82 -1.65 0.88
C SER A 26 -22.72 -0.78 0.27
N ASP A 27 -21.87 -0.17 1.12
CA ASP A 27 -20.53 0.19 0.72
C ASP A 27 -19.85 -1.14 0.35
N GLU A 28 -20.02 -1.58 -0.89
CA GLU A 28 -19.06 -2.45 -1.53
C GLU A 28 -17.78 -1.63 -1.60
N GLU A 29 -16.96 -1.72 -0.56
CA GLU A 29 -15.56 -1.29 -0.67
C GLU A 29 -15.03 -2.01 -1.90
N ALA A 30 -14.82 -1.25 -2.97
CA ALA A 30 -14.31 -1.80 -4.22
C ALA A 30 -13.05 -2.60 -3.89
N GLU A 31 -13.11 -3.90 -4.11
CA GLU A 31 -11.99 -4.80 -3.81
C GLU A 31 -10.71 -4.20 -4.42
N TRP A 32 -9.74 -3.90 -3.59
CA TRP A 32 -8.49 -3.27 -4.05
C TRP A 32 -7.83 -4.14 -5.12
N LYS A 33 -7.51 -3.55 -6.25
CA LYS A 33 -6.85 -4.22 -7.36
C LYS A 33 -5.53 -3.52 -7.67
N GLU A 34 -4.48 -4.31 -7.66
CA GLU A 34 -3.18 -3.86 -8.14
C GLU A 34 -3.22 -3.59 -9.64
N SER A 35 -2.72 -2.45 -10.08
CA SER A 35 -2.47 -2.21 -11.49
C SER A 35 -1.29 -3.05 -11.98
N GLU A 36 -1.27 -3.37 -13.27
CA GLU A 36 -0.15 -4.09 -13.86
C GLU A 36 1.17 -3.42 -13.53
N ALA A 37 2.10 -4.19 -12.93
CA ALA A 37 3.39 -3.66 -12.57
C ALA A 37 4.20 -3.37 -13.85
N PRO A 38 4.73 -2.15 -14.02
CA PRO A 38 5.60 -1.87 -15.15
C PRO A 38 6.85 -2.76 -15.10
N PRO A 39 7.52 -2.98 -16.24
CA PRO A 39 8.80 -3.67 -16.26
C PRO A 39 9.79 -3.04 -15.26
N PRO A 40 10.67 -3.85 -14.63
CA PRO A 40 11.66 -3.31 -13.73
C PRO A 40 12.48 -2.21 -14.41
N PRO A 41 12.59 -1.02 -13.79
CA PRO A 41 13.31 0.09 -14.40
C PRO A 41 14.83 -0.15 -14.41
N ALA A 42 15.55 0.57 -15.27
CA ALA A 42 16.98 0.73 -15.12
C ALA A 42 17.28 1.42 -13.78
N PHE A 43 18.42 1.11 -13.18
CA PHE A 43 18.87 1.72 -11.93
C PHE A 43 20.37 2.06 -12.01
N ASP A 44 20.78 3.02 -11.17
CA ASP A 44 22.19 3.42 -11.07
C ASP A 44 22.70 3.18 -9.63
N GLY A 45 23.56 2.19 -9.49
CA GLY A 45 24.18 1.86 -8.21
C GLY A 45 25.13 2.93 -7.66
N GLY A 46 25.48 3.93 -8.45
CA GLY A 46 26.31 5.09 -8.03
C GLY A 46 25.51 6.25 -7.44
N ARG A 47 24.17 6.24 -7.57
CA ARG A 47 23.28 7.34 -7.13
C ARG A 47 22.34 6.94 -5.99
N LEU A 48 22.65 5.86 -5.29
CA LEU A 48 21.77 5.36 -4.23
C LEU A 48 21.66 6.37 -3.09
N VAL A 49 20.44 6.60 -2.65
CA VAL A 49 20.17 7.23 -1.36
C VAL A 49 20.14 6.14 -0.32
N VAL A 50 21.11 6.17 0.58
CA VAL A 50 21.27 5.17 1.66
C VAL A 50 20.27 5.46 2.76
N PHE A 51 19.70 4.39 3.31
CA PHE A 51 18.86 4.44 4.49
C PHE A 51 19.21 3.30 5.46
N GLU A 52 18.85 3.45 6.72
CA GLU A 52 19.16 2.46 7.74
C GLU A 52 18.36 1.17 7.51
N GLY A 53 19.06 0.04 7.50
CA GLY A 53 18.46 -1.29 7.50
C GLY A 53 18.01 -1.73 8.89
N SER A 54 17.86 -3.03 9.08
CA SER A 54 17.56 -3.60 10.40
C SER A 54 18.70 -3.34 11.40
N PRO A 55 18.42 -3.03 12.66
CA PRO A 55 19.44 -2.98 13.70
C PRO A 55 20.26 -4.25 13.72
N GLY A 56 21.58 -4.12 13.73
CA GLY A 56 22.51 -5.25 13.70
C GLY A 56 22.70 -5.92 12.34
N SER A 57 22.08 -5.40 11.27
CA SER A 57 22.33 -5.86 9.91
C SER A 57 23.73 -5.43 9.45
N SER A 58 24.46 -6.37 8.86
CA SER A 58 25.73 -6.05 8.16
C SER A 58 25.51 -5.51 6.73
N LEU A 59 24.25 -5.41 6.29
CA LEU A 59 23.89 -4.92 4.98
C LEU A 59 23.57 -3.43 5.01
N VAL A 60 24.10 -2.71 4.04
CA VAL A 60 23.76 -1.31 3.75
C VAL A 60 22.70 -1.31 2.65
N TYR A 61 21.61 -0.61 2.90
CA TYR A 61 20.51 -0.48 1.94
C TYR A 61 20.51 0.89 1.28
N GLY A 62 20.20 0.91 0.01
CA GLY A 62 20.02 2.15 -0.73
C GLY A 62 18.95 2.01 -1.81
N VAL A 63 18.29 3.10 -2.12
CA VAL A 63 17.30 3.17 -3.20
C VAL A 63 17.78 4.13 -4.28
N ASP A 64 17.60 3.76 -5.55
CA ASP A 64 17.84 4.69 -6.65
C ASP A 64 16.66 5.63 -6.82
N PRO A 65 16.82 6.94 -6.58
CA PRO A 65 15.73 7.91 -6.72
C PRO A 65 15.05 7.90 -8.08
N ALA A 66 15.78 7.61 -9.16
CA ALA A 66 15.23 7.58 -10.51
C ALA A 66 14.30 6.37 -10.74
N SER A 67 14.43 5.32 -9.93
CA SER A 67 13.59 4.13 -10.00
C SER A 67 12.28 4.26 -9.22
N ILE A 68 12.12 5.31 -8.42
CA ILE A 68 10.94 5.47 -7.56
C ILE A 68 9.76 5.96 -8.39
N SER A 69 8.64 5.26 -8.27
CA SER A 69 7.36 5.68 -8.82
C SER A 69 6.26 5.62 -7.77
N ILE A 70 5.37 6.62 -7.78
CA ILE A 70 4.22 6.71 -6.88
C ILE A 70 2.96 6.61 -7.72
N SER A 71 2.19 5.55 -7.52
CA SER A 71 0.95 5.28 -8.24
C SER A 71 -0.24 5.57 -7.33
N LYS A 72 -1.02 6.60 -7.67
CA LYS A 72 -2.26 6.93 -6.97
C LYS A 72 -3.41 5.98 -7.32
N ALA A 73 -3.31 5.30 -8.46
CA ALA A 73 -4.36 4.40 -8.94
C ALA A 73 -4.52 3.16 -8.04
N ASP A 74 -3.41 2.63 -7.54
CA ASP A 74 -3.37 1.44 -6.68
C ASP A 74 -2.73 1.67 -5.30
N GLY A 75 -2.33 2.91 -5.00
CA GLY A 75 -1.77 3.24 -3.69
C GLY A 75 -0.37 2.68 -3.44
N LEU A 76 0.43 2.50 -4.51
CA LEU A 76 1.74 1.85 -4.42
C LEU A 76 2.90 2.83 -4.62
N VAL A 77 3.98 2.57 -3.86
CA VAL A 77 5.31 3.13 -4.12
C VAL A 77 6.20 2.01 -4.63
N ARG A 78 6.61 2.06 -5.90
CA ARG A 78 7.52 1.08 -6.50
C ARG A 78 8.93 1.65 -6.57
N TYR A 79 9.95 0.81 -6.38
CA TYR A 79 11.35 1.26 -6.30
C TYR A 79 12.33 0.12 -6.56
N VAL A 80 13.56 0.48 -6.91
CA VAL A 80 14.69 -0.45 -6.91
C VAL A 80 15.51 -0.22 -5.65
N VAL A 81 15.66 -1.26 -4.85
CA VAL A 81 16.51 -1.26 -3.65
C VAL A 81 17.72 -2.15 -3.85
N VAL A 82 18.87 -1.69 -3.36
CA VAL A 82 20.14 -2.40 -3.37
C VAL A 82 20.55 -2.67 -1.93
N ALA A 83 20.73 -3.94 -1.60
CA ALA A 83 21.35 -4.37 -0.35
C ALA A 83 22.81 -4.74 -0.65
N SER A 84 23.75 -4.08 0.01
CA SER A 84 25.18 -4.27 -0.20
C SER A 84 25.83 -4.79 1.08
N SER A 85 26.68 -5.82 0.97
CA SER A 85 27.51 -6.30 2.07
C SER A 85 28.87 -5.61 2.10
N ALA A 86 29.57 -5.72 3.24
CA ALA A 86 30.94 -5.24 3.37
C ALA A 86 31.92 -5.92 2.40
N SER A 87 31.62 -7.16 1.96
CA SER A 87 32.42 -7.88 0.95
C SER A 87 32.14 -7.44 -0.50
N GLY A 88 31.24 -6.46 -0.71
CA GLY A 88 30.87 -5.98 -2.04
C GLY A 88 29.78 -6.78 -2.74
N ALA A 89 29.27 -7.85 -2.15
CA ALA A 89 28.11 -8.57 -2.71
C ALA A 89 26.86 -7.67 -2.68
N ARG A 90 26.10 -7.70 -3.77
CA ARG A 90 24.89 -6.89 -3.94
C ARG A 90 23.69 -7.78 -4.22
N ASN A 91 22.58 -7.48 -3.58
CA ASN A 91 21.26 -8.02 -3.89
C ASN A 91 20.36 -6.85 -4.32
N VAL A 92 19.97 -6.82 -5.59
CA VAL A 92 19.16 -5.76 -6.16
C VAL A 92 17.75 -6.29 -6.41
N MET A 93 16.76 -5.57 -5.92
CA MET A 93 15.36 -5.98 -5.97
C MET A 93 14.48 -4.85 -6.49
N TYR A 94 13.51 -5.20 -7.34
CA TYR A 94 12.42 -4.32 -7.72
C TYR A 94 11.20 -4.68 -6.87
N GLU A 95 10.76 -3.72 -6.07
CA GLU A 95 9.76 -3.92 -5.04
C GLU A 95 8.68 -2.84 -5.07
N ALA A 96 7.57 -3.10 -4.39
CA ALA A 96 6.58 -2.09 -4.04
C ALA A 96 6.20 -2.16 -2.58
N ILE A 97 5.79 -1.00 -2.02
CA ILE A 97 5.10 -0.84 -0.76
C ILE A 97 3.65 -0.46 -1.05
N ARG A 98 2.71 -1.19 -0.43
CA ARG A 98 1.29 -0.85 -0.36
C ARG A 98 1.04 -0.06 0.91
N CYS A 99 0.86 1.25 0.76
CA CYS A 99 0.81 2.15 1.91
C CYS A 99 -0.43 1.91 2.80
N ALA A 100 -1.58 1.57 2.21
CA ALA A 100 -2.82 1.38 2.95
C ALA A 100 -2.76 0.24 3.98
N THR A 101 -2.03 -0.85 3.67
CA THR A 101 -1.99 -2.08 4.50
C THR A 101 -0.64 -2.32 5.16
N GLY A 102 0.39 -1.56 4.84
CA GLY A 102 1.73 -1.79 5.37
C GLY A 102 2.35 -3.11 4.87
N GLU A 103 2.13 -3.41 3.60
CA GLU A 103 2.66 -4.60 2.94
C GLU A 103 3.70 -4.22 1.89
N PHE A 104 4.56 -5.16 1.55
CA PHE A 104 5.49 -5.02 0.44
C PHE A 104 5.50 -6.28 -0.43
N LYS A 105 5.93 -6.12 -1.67
CA LYS A 105 6.05 -7.21 -2.64
C LYS A 105 7.32 -7.05 -3.47
N THR A 106 8.04 -8.16 -3.71
CA THR A 106 9.19 -8.19 -4.62
C THR A 106 8.74 -8.75 -5.96
N TYR A 107 8.85 -7.94 -7.02
CA TYR A 107 8.49 -8.35 -8.40
C TYR A 107 9.63 -9.03 -9.12
N ALA A 108 10.86 -8.54 -8.94
CA ALA A 108 12.01 -9.03 -9.66
C ALA A 108 13.30 -8.89 -8.83
N ARG A 109 14.29 -9.70 -9.21
CA ARG A 109 15.66 -9.64 -8.68
C ARG A 109 16.62 -9.47 -9.84
N TYR A 110 17.64 -8.64 -9.64
CA TYR A 110 18.69 -8.44 -10.63
C TYR A 110 19.76 -9.51 -10.46
N SER A 111 20.05 -10.23 -11.53
CA SER A 111 21.01 -11.32 -11.50
C SER A 111 22.45 -10.81 -11.66
N PRO A 112 23.48 -11.59 -11.25
CA PRO A 112 24.88 -11.25 -11.47
C PRO A 112 25.25 -11.06 -12.96
N GLU A 113 24.48 -11.71 -13.85
CA GLU A 113 24.65 -11.61 -15.31
C GLU A 113 24.10 -10.29 -15.89
N GLY A 114 23.57 -9.41 -15.05
CA GLY A 114 23.09 -8.11 -15.48
C GLY A 114 21.67 -8.10 -16.04
N GLN A 115 20.81 -9.04 -15.60
CA GLN A 115 19.44 -9.17 -16.10
C GLN A 115 18.43 -9.23 -14.97
N TRP A 116 17.26 -8.64 -15.17
CA TRP A 116 16.13 -8.82 -14.28
C TRP A 116 15.52 -10.20 -14.45
N ARG A 117 15.31 -10.89 -13.33
CA ARG A 117 14.58 -12.15 -13.24
C ARG A 117 13.31 -11.92 -12.44
N MET A 118 12.16 -12.10 -13.08
CA MET A 118 10.85 -11.96 -12.43
C MET A 118 10.67 -13.05 -11.38
N VAL A 119 10.05 -12.69 -10.25
CA VAL A 119 9.59 -13.67 -9.25
C VAL A 119 8.36 -14.39 -9.81
N GLY A 120 8.38 -15.72 -9.80
CA GLY A 120 7.34 -16.52 -10.46
C GLY A 120 5.94 -16.39 -9.81
N ASN A 121 5.88 -16.20 -8.52
CA ASN A 121 4.64 -15.93 -7.78
C ASN A 121 4.90 -14.86 -6.72
N PRO A 122 4.85 -13.56 -7.10
CA PRO A 122 5.12 -12.47 -6.16
C PRO A 122 3.91 -12.26 -5.23
N GLU A 123 4.13 -12.35 -3.93
CA GLU A 123 3.10 -12.22 -2.91
C GLU A 123 3.29 -10.95 -2.07
N TRP A 124 2.17 -10.35 -1.65
CA TRP A 124 2.17 -9.27 -0.65
C TRP A 124 2.48 -9.85 0.72
N ARG A 125 3.41 -9.24 1.43
CA ARG A 125 3.83 -9.64 2.77
C ARG A 125 3.85 -8.46 3.71
N SER A 126 3.37 -8.67 4.94
CA SER A 126 3.40 -7.64 5.96
C SER A 126 4.82 -7.17 6.25
N MET A 127 5.01 -5.86 6.33
CA MET A 127 6.28 -5.26 6.76
C MET A 127 6.51 -5.38 8.28
N PHE A 128 5.46 -5.71 9.04
CA PHE A 128 5.49 -5.77 10.51
C PHE A 128 5.76 -7.16 11.07
N GLY A 129 5.86 -8.16 10.21
CA GLY A 129 6.14 -9.55 10.59
C GLY A 129 7.62 -9.81 10.94
N SER A 130 7.89 -11.00 11.47
CA SER A 130 9.26 -11.49 11.65
C SER A 130 9.89 -11.80 10.30
N MET A 131 10.59 -10.84 9.75
CA MET A 131 11.26 -10.93 8.45
C MET A 131 12.77 -10.99 8.65
N PRO A 132 13.52 -11.74 7.82
CA PRO A 132 14.98 -11.73 7.84
C PRO A 132 15.59 -10.34 7.60
N SER A 133 14.82 -9.46 6.97
CA SER A 133 15.20 -8.08 6.70
C SER A 133 13.99 -7.17 6.83
N ASN A 134 14.14 -6.08 7.57
CA ASN A 134 13.10 -5.04 7.73
C ASN A 134 13.31 -3.85 6.79
N HIS A 135 14.03 -4.03 5.67
CA HIS A 135 14.38 -2.93 4.77
C HIS A 135 13.15 -2.18 4.23
N ALA A 136 12.09 -2.91 3.85
CA ALA A 136 10.86 -2.29 3.35
C ALA A 136 10.18 -1.42 4.43
N LEU A 137 10.10 -1.89 5.68
CA LEU A 137 9.59 -1.10 6.80
C LEU A 137 10.46 0.13 7.09
N ARG A 138 11.79 -0.01 6.99
CA ARG A 138 12.71 1.11 7.20
C ARG A 138 12.58 2.16 6.11
N LEU A 139 12.51 1.73 4.85
CA LEU A 139 12.23 2.62 3.72
C LEU A 139 10.87 3.32 3.87
N ALA A 140 9.86 2.58 4.29
CA ALA A 140 8.54 3.11 4.56
C ALA A 140 8.60 4.22 5.63
N LYS A 141 9.17 3.93 6.79
CA LYS A 141 9.32 4.89 7.89
C LYS A 141 10.20 6.08 7.54
N ALA A 142 11.20 5.89 6.69
CA ALA A 142 12.08 6.95 6.25
C ALA A 142 11.47 7.88 5.20
N GLY A 143 10.24 7.65 4.75
CA GLY A 143 9.52 8.58 3.90
C GLY A 143 8.64 7.99 2.81
N ALA A 144 8.72 6.67 2.57
CA ALA A 144 7.84 6.03 1.58
C ALA A 144 6.41 5.81 2.12
N TRP A 145 6.17 6.07 3.39
CA TRP A 145 4.91 5.85 4.07
C TRP A 145 4.64 6.94 5.10
N ASP A 146 3.59 7.70 4.90
CA ASP A 146 3.13 8.72 5.83
C ASP A 146 1.77 8.31 6.41
N ASN A 147 1.77 7.63 7.57
CA ASN A 147 0.56 7.18 8.27
C ASN A 147 -0.47 6.50 7.36
N ALA A 148 -0.06 5.45 6.65
CA ALA A 148 -0.85 4.72 5.66
C ALA A 148 -1.17 5.50 4.37
N SER A 149 -0.58 6.69 4.18
CA SER A 149 -0.76 7.51 2.99
C SER A 149 0.45 7.45 2.06
N LEU A 150 0.23 7.71 0.77
CA LEU A 150 1.30 7.86 -0.21
C LEU A 150 2.08 9.16 0.04
N PRO A 151 3.40 9.17 -0.20
CA PRO A 151 4.15 10.42 -0.27
C PRO A 151 3.60 11.30 -1.39
N THR A 152 3.61 12.61 -1.20
CA THR A 152 3.04 13.54 -2.17
C THR A 152 3.84 13.63 -3.45
N SER A 153 5.15 13.35 -3.39
CA SER A 153 6.04 13.31 -4.55
C SER A 153 7.32 12.51 -4.28
N VAL A 154 7.97 12.04 -5.35
CA VAL A 154 9.29 11.40 -5.28
C VAL A 154 10.34 12.33 -4.64
N ASN A 155 10.30 13.62 -4.97
CA ASN A 155 11.23 14.59 -4.38
C ASN A 155 11.05 14.74 -2.86
N GLN A 156 9.83 14.69 -2.36
CA GLN A 156 9.56 14.69 -0.91
C GLN A 156 10.15 13.43 -0.28
N LEU A 157 9.85 12.26 -0.82
CA LEU A 157 10.36 10.98 -0.34
C LEU A 157 11.91 10.99 -0.29
N VAL A 158 12.56 11.42 -1.37
CA VAL A 158 14.03 11.50 -1.43
C VAL A 158 14.61 12.46 -0.39
N ARG A 159 13.95 13.60 -0.14
CA ARG A 159 14.39 14.53 0.92
C ARG A 159 14.28 13.91 2.31
N GLN A 160 13.17 13.20 2.58
CA GLN A 160 12.95 12.50 3.86
C GLN A 160 13.96 11.37 4.07
N LEU A 161 14.27 10.60 3.00
CA LEU A 161 15.32 9.57 3.07
C LEU A 161 16.70 10.13 3.40
N LYS A 162 17.04 11.32 2.90
CA LYS A 162 18.31 11.98 3.17
C LYS A 162 18.37 12.62 4.56
N ASN A 163 17.23 12.98 5.12
CA ASN A 163 17.09 13.65 6.41
C ASN A 163 15.93 13.02 7.19
N PRO A 164 16.08 11.77 7.65
CA PRO A 164 15.02 11.10 8.40
C PRO A 164 14.72 11.85 9.69
N ALA A 165 13.45 12.19 9.92
CA ALA A 165 12.98 12.70 11.19
C ALA A 165 12.85 11.51 12.15
N TYR A 166 13.78 11.38 13.07
CA TYR A 166 13.72 10.43 14.20
C TYR A 166 13.22 11.14 15.45
#